data_674cf19d29d59a63e095611f2bc90f5a
#
_entry.id   674cf19d29d59a63e095611f2bc90f5a
#
_cell.length_a   1.000
_cell.length_b   1.000
_cell.length_c   1.000
_cell.angle_alpha   90.00
_cell.angle_beta   90.00
_cell.angle_gamma   90.00
#
_symmetry.space_group_name_H-M   'P 1'
#
loop_
_entity.id
_entity.type
_entity.pdbx_description
1 polymer ?
#
loop_
_entity_poly.entity_id
_entity_poly.type
_entity_poly.pdbx_seq_one_letter_code
_entity_poly.pdbx_strand_id
1 'polypeptide(L)'
;MGVFSSKDNADKLSEEMRSKGAGGYVYSDGSVYRVLASCYHSESEARTVKERLIGEGTDCAIYAMATPTVTFSITADQRQTEQLKEGFTALYQAQNALCEACIDFDSKSMTVSEGAALVKSIQDELSASCSPLFAYRDTSPAIDSLVQCCDKCLNSLSLLAGNGDASTAAFSSEMKYALLELSSSYSDMLKSMAG
;
A
#
# COMPACT_ATOMS: atom_id res chain seq x y z
N MET A 1 -2.91 15.08 10.54
CA MET A 1 -3.32 13.67 10.71
C MET A 1 -3.83 13.47 12.14
N GLY A 2 -4.78 12.55 12.36
CA GLY A 2 -5.46 12.39 13.64
C GLY A 2 -5.30 10.99 14.23
N VAL A 3 -5.33 10.94 15.56
CA VAL A 3 -5.42 9.69 16.35
C VAL A 3 -6.71 9.76 17.16
N PHE A 4 -7.52 8.71 17.05
CA PHE A 4 -8.88 8.69 17.62
C PHE A 4 -9.12 7.41 18.41
N SER A 5 -9.91 7.52 19.48
CA SER A 5 -10.45 6.37 20.19
C SER A 5 -11.73 5.79 19.53
N SER A 6 -12.36 6.56 18.63
CA SER A 6 -13.57 6.18 17.92
C SER A 6 -13.28 6.06 16.41
N LYS A 7 -13.74 4.95 15.83
CA LYS A 7 -13.65 4.71 14.39
C LYS A 7 -14.44 5.75 13.60
N ASP A 8 -15.64 6.12 14.03
CA ASP A 8 -16.50 7.09 13.34
C ASP A 8 -15.81 8.47 13.20
N ASN A 9 -15.04 8.89 14.20
CA ASN A 9 -14.28 10.14 14.13
C ASN A 9 -13.08 10.03 13.19
N ALA A 10 -12.44 8.86 13.14
CA ALA A 10 -11.38 8.60 12.17
C ALA A 10 -11.93 8.56 10.75
N ASP A 11 -13.08 7.91 10.53
CA ASP A 11 -13.73 7.84 9.21
C ASP A 11 -14.10 9.22 8.67
N LYS A 12 -14.63 10.12 9.52
CA LYS A 12 -14.92 11.52 9.11
C LYS A 12 -13.67 12.26 8.66
N LEU A 13 -12.58 12.16 9.41
CA LEU A 13 -11.31 12.77 8.99
C LEU A 13 -10.78 12.12 7.73
N SER A 14 -10.91 10.80 7.57
CA SER A 14 -10.53 10.06 6.37
C SER A 14 -11.21 10.64 5.13
N GLU A 15 -12.52 10.83 5.14
CA GLU A 15 -13.30 11.40 4.04
C GLU A 15 -12.83 12.82 3.70
N GLU A 16 -12.63 13.67 4.72
CA GLU A 16 -12.09 15.02 4.53
C GLU A 16 -10.71 15.00 3.88
N MET A 17 -9.82 14.14 4.32
CA MET A 17 -8.46 14.04 3.79
C MET A 17 -8.45 13.51 2.35
N ARG A 18 -9.29 12.52 2.05
CA ARG A 18 -9.45 11.98 0.69
C ARG A 18 -9.93 13.03 -0.29
N SER A 19 -10.85 13.88 0.10
CA SER A 19 -11.34 14.98 -0.76
C SER A 19 -10.24 15.98 -1.12
N LYS A 20 -9.16 16.05 -0.33
CA LYS A 20 -7.98 16.90 -0.52
C LYS A 20 -6.81 16.19 -1.23
N GLY A 21 -6.98 14.94 -1.65
CA GLY A 21 -5.95 14.17 -2.34
C GLY A 21 -4.98 13.41 -1.44
N ALA A 22 -5.27 13.27 -0.14
CA ALA A 22 -4.54 12.40 0.76
C ALA A 22 -5.19 11.00 0.81
N GLY A 23 -4.44 9.96 1.17
CA GLY A 23 -4.94 8.60 1.20
C GLY A 23 -6.09 8.37 2.16
N GLY A 24 -6.06 9.00 3.34
CA GLY A 24 -7.14 8.87 4.33
C GLY A 24 -7.31 7.45 4.88
N TYR A 25 -6.28 6.63 4.84
CA TYR A 25 -6.36 5.24 5.29
C TYR A 25 -6.51 5.18 6.81
N VAL A 26 -7.54 4.49 7.30
CA VAL A 26 -7.78 4.31 8.74
C VAL A 26 -7.05 3.05 9.22
N TYR A 27 -5.92 3.23 9.85
CA TYR A 27 -5.14 2.17 10.47
C TYR A 27 -5.52 2.00 11.93
N SER A 28 -5.70 0.76 12.40
CA SER A 28 -5.92 0.44 13.82
C SER A 28 -4.83 -0.49 14.32
N ASP A 29 -4.26 -0.15 15.48
CA ASP A 29 -3.35 -1.02 16.22
C ASP A 29 -4.06 -1.80 17.35
N GLY A 30 -5.39 -1.79 17.35
CA GLY A 30 -6.23 -2.43 18.38
C GLY A 30 -6.55 -1.50 19.56
N SER A 31 -5.85 -0.39 19.73
CA SER A 31 -6.08 0.57 20.83
C SER A 31 -6.64 1.90 20.33
N VAL A 32 -6.19 2.37 19.20
CA VAL A 32 -6.60 3.63 18.57
C VAL A 32 -6.70 3.50 17.06
N TYR A 33 -7.38 4.46 16.44
CA TYR A 33 -7.50 4.62 15.01
C TYR A 33 -6.64 5.79 14.55
N ARG A 34 -5.75 5.56 13.59
CA ARG A 34 -4.89 6.58 12.98
C ARG A 34 -5.31 6.81 11.53
N VAL A 35 -5.48 8.07 11.15
CA VAL A 35 -5.75 8.43 9.76
C VAL A 35 -4.43 8.77 9.08
N LEU A 36 -4.03 7.96 8.13
CA LEU A 36 -2.77 8.06 7.41
C LEU A 36 -2.99 8.74 6.05
N ALA A 37 -2.12 9.70 5.73
CA ALA A 37 -2.22 10.45 4.47
C ALA A 37 -1.48 9.77 3.32
N SER A 38 -0.32 9.18 3.60
CA SER A 38 0.53 8.43 2.68
C SER A 38 1.56 7.65 3.49
N CYS A 39 2.37 6.81 2.84
CA CYS A 39 3.57 6.21 3.43
C CYS A 39 4.78 6.39 2.52
N TYR A 40 5.97 6.23 3.07
CA TYR A 40 7.25 6.51 2.44
C TYR A 40 8.25 5.43 2.82
N HIS A 41 9.28 5.20 2.00
CA HIS A 41 10.32 4.21 2.25
C HIS A 41 11.27 4.58 3.40
N SER A 42 11.41 5.89 3.63
CA SER A 42 12.34 6.38 4.64
C SER A 42 11.73 7.49 5.49
N GLU A 43 12.26 7.62 6.71
CA GLU A 43 11.91 8.76 7.57
C GLU A 43 12.32 10.10 6.94
N SER A 44 13.41 10.12 6.15
CA SER A 44 13.89 11.32 5.45
C SER A 44 12.87 11.83 4.45
N GLU A 45 12.29 10.96 3.62
CA GLU A 45 11.22 11.30 2.67
C GLU A 45 9.98 11.80 3.39
N ALA A 46 9.53 11.05 4.41
CA ALA A 46 8.39 11.44 5.23
C ALA A 46 8.60 12.82 5.89
N ARG A 47 9.81 13.13 6.34
CA ARG A 47 10.18 14.41 6.95
C ARG A 47 10.12 15.54 5.93
N THR A 48 10.65 15.35 4.73
CA THR A 48 10.58 16.33 3.64
C THR A 48 9.14 16.71 3.29
N VAL A 49 8.27 15.70 3.15
CA VAL A 49 6.85 15.94 2.88
C VAL A 49 6.13 16.60 4.07
N LYS A 50 6.44 16.18 5.30
CA LYS A 50 5.90 16.81 6.51
C LYS A 50 6.25 18.30 6.57
N GLU A 51 7.50 18.68 6.32
CA GLU A 51 7.94 20.07 6.36
C GLU A 51 7.20 20.91 5.32
N ARG A 52 7.00 20.37 4.10
CA ARG A 52 6.20 21.03 3.07
C ARG A 52 4.74 21.24 3.53
N LEU A 53 4.09 20.20 4.04
CA LEU A 53 2.70 20.27 4.49
C LEU A 53 2.50 21.26 5.65
N ILE A 54 3.45 21.32 6.60
CA ILE A 54 3.42 22.31 7.69
C ILE A 54 3.56 23.72 7.11
N GLY A 55 4.44 23.93 6.12
CA GLY A 55 4.57 25.21 5.40
C GLY A 55 3.28 25.63 4.68
N GLU A 56 2.46 24.67 4.25
CA GLU A 56 1.14 24.86 3.65
C GLU A 56 0.00 24.98 4.68
N GLY A 57 0.32 25.00 5.98
CA GLY A 57 -0.65 25.12 7.06
C GLY A 57 -1.36 23.84 7.47
N THR A 58 -0.85 22.67 7.04
CA THR A 58 -1.41 21.36 7.39
C THR A 58 -0.62 20.75 8.56
N ASP A 59 -1.28 20.57 9.71
CA ASP A 59 -0.66 19.87 10.85
C ASP A 59 -0.61 18.37 10.59
N CYS A 60 0.60 17.78 10.73
CA CYS A 60 0.83 16.36 10.50
C CYS A 60 2.02 15.82 11.32
N ALA A 61 1.99 14.53 11.60
CA ALA A 61 3.04 13.82 12.32
C ALA A 61 3.52 12.60 11.52
N ILE A 62 4.77 12.20 11.74
CA ILE A 62 5.30 10.95 11.23
C ILE A 62 4.94 9.84 12.22
N TYR A 63 4.45 8.74 11.69
CA TYR A 63 4.20 7.49 12.41
C TYR A 63 5.06 6.40 11.81
N ALA A 64 5.99 5.85 12.59
CA ALA A 64 6.84 4.75 12.15
C ALA A 64 6.11 3.42 12.35
N MET A 65 5.95 2.65 11.27
CA MET A 65 5.44 1.30 11.29
C MET A 65 6.60 0.32 11.12
N ALA A 66 6.81 -0.54 12.12
CA ALA A 66 7.80 -1.60 12.01
C ALA A 66 7.20 -2.80 11.26
N THR A 67 7.87 -3.24 10.21
CA THR A 67 7.58 -4.51 9.55
C THR A 67 8.49 -5.59 10.18
N PRO A 68 7.95 -6.71 10.68
CA PRO A 68 8.76 -7.75 11.27
C PRO A 68 9.66 -8.41 10.22
N THR A 69 10.88 -8.77 10.62
CA THR A 69 11.69 -9.71 9.85
C THR A 69 11.24 -11.10 10.20
N VAL A 70 10.77 -11.85 9.20
CA VAL A 70 10.25 -13.21 9.37
C VAL A 70 11.19 -14.20 8.68
N THR A 71 11.51 -15.27 9.38
CA THR A 71 12.18 -16.44 8.80
C THR A 71 11.25 -17.63 8.97
N PHE A 72 10.85 -18.22 7.86
CA PHE A 72 10.04 -19.43 7.86
C PHE A 72 10.65 -20.48 6.91
N SER A 73 10.38 -21.75 7.19
CA SER A 73 10.81 -22.87 6.35
C SER A 73 9.61 -23.45 5.64
N ILE A 74 9.71 -23.57 4.33
CA ILE A 74 8.68 -24.19 3.50
C ILE A 74 9.27 -25.45 2.87
N THR A 75 8.56 -26.57 2.98
CA THR A 75 8.85 -27.76 2.19
C THR A 75 8.17 -27.61 0.83
N ALA A 76 8.94 -27.32 -0.19
CA ALA A 76 8.46 -27.07 -1.54
C ALA A 76 9.48 -27.61 -2.56
N ASP A 77 9.04 -27.92 -3.76
CA ASP A 77 9.96 -28.20 -4.85
C ASP A 77 10.66 -26.90 -5.34
N GLN A 78 11.64 -27.07 -6.22
CA GLN A 78 12.42 -25.93 -6.72
C GLN A 78 11.53 -24.87 -7.40
N ARG A 79 10.58 -25.31 -8.25
CA ARG A 79 9.68 -24.42 -8.99
C ARG A 79 8.77 -23.63 -8.04
N GLN A 80 8.18 -24.31 -7.06
CA GLN A 80 7.35 -23.66 -6.03
C GLN A 80 8.16 -22.64 -5.24
N THR A 81 9.40 -22.98 -4.87
CA THR A 81 10.29 -22.08 -4.13
C THR A 81 10.61 -20.81 -4.93
N GLU A 82 10.89 -20.95 -6.24
CA GLU A 82 11.13 -19.82 -7.13
C GLU A 82 9.88 -18.93 -7.25
N GLN A 83 8.71 -19.52 -7.50
CA GLN A 83 7.45 -18.77 -7.61
C GLN A 83 7.08 -18.03 -6.32
N LEU A 84 7.30 -18.63 -5.15
CA LEU A 84 7.09 -17.96 -3.86
C LEU A 84 8.01 -16.75 -3.70
N LYS A 85 9.31 -16.89 -4.03
CA LYS A 85 10.26 -15.76 -4.01
C LYS A 85 9.85 -14.64 -4.98
N GLU A 86 9.41 -15.00 -6.18
CA GLU A 86 8.93 -14.05 -7.19
C GLU A 86 7.71 -13.28 -6.66
N GLY A 87 6.74 -13.95 -6.02
CA GLY A 87 5.56 -13.29 -5.46
C GLY A 87 5.90 -12.29 -4.34
N PHE A 88 6.78 -12.66 -3.40
CA PHE A 88 7.25 -11.72 -2.37
C PHE A 88 8.01 -10.53 -2.97
N THR A 89 8.86 -10.80 -3.95
CA THR A 89 9.64 -9.77 -4.63
C THR A 89 8.72 -8.81 -5.39
N ALA A 90 7.72 -9.33 -6.09
CA ALA A 90 6.77 -8.53 -6.85
C ALA A 90 5.91 -7.62 -5.94
N LEU A 91 5.45 -8.11 -4.78
CA LEU A 91 4.74 -7.29 -3.80
C LEU A 91 5.61 -6.13 -3.29
N TYR A 92 6.87 -6.41 -2.97
CA TYR A 92 7.83 -5.39 -2.55
C TYR A 92 8.11 -4.35 -3.65
N GLN A 93 8.29 -4.80 -4.89
CA GLN A 93 8.51 -3.93 -6.05
C GLN A 93 7.28 -3.08 -6.35
N ALA A 94 6.07 -3.65 -6.28
CA ALA A 94 4.83 -2.90 -6.45
C ALA A 94 4.67 -1.80 -5.40
N GLN A 95 5.01 -2.08 -4.14
CA GLN A 95 5.00 -1.09 -3.07
C GLN A 95 5.98 0.06 -3.35
N ASN A 96 7.20 -0.27 -3.77
CA ASN A 96 8.22 0.73 -4.10
C ASN A 96 7.78 1.62 -5.27
N ALA A 97 7.33 1.02 -6.36
CA ALA A 97 6.88 1.75 -7.53
C ALA A 97 5.68 2.67 -7.25
N LEU A 98 4.71 2.21 -6.42
CA LEU A 98 3.60 3.06 -5.99
C LEU A 98 4.05 4.22 -5.08
N CYS A 99 5.03 3.99 -4.21
CA CYS A 99 5.56 5.05 -3.36
C CYS A 99 6.24 6.14 -4.19
N GLU A 100 7.09 5.76 -5.15
CA GLU A 100 7.72 6.69 -6.09
C GLU A 100 6.67 7.44 -6.92
N ALA A 101 5.67 6.74 -7.44
CA ALA A 101 4.56 7.34 -8.17
C ALA A 101 3.80 8.38 -7.34
N CYS A 102 3.54 8.12 -6.05
CA CYS A 102 2.92 9.10 -5.15
C CYS A 102 3.77 10.35 -4.97
N ILE A 103 5.10 10.22 -4.86
CA ILE A 103 6.03 11.34 -4.73
C ILE A 103 6.06 12.17 -6.02
N ASP A 104 6.15 11.51 -7.18
CA ASP A 104 6.16 12.15 -8.49
C ASP A 104 4.85 12.88 -8.77
N PHE A 105 3.72 12.29 -8.39
CA PHE A 105 2.41 12.91 -8.53
C PHE A 105 2.26 14.15 -7.64
N ASP A 106 2.71 14.08 -6.38
CA ASP A 106 2.69 15.21 -5.45
C ASP A 106 3.63 16.34 -5.87
N SER A 107 4.73 16.03 -6.54
CA SER A 107 5.66 17.01 -7.11
C SER A 107 5.20 17.62 -8.44
N LYS A 108 4.04 17.15 -8.95
CA LYS A 108 3.45 17.51 -10.27
C LYS A 108 4.34 17.14 -11.46
N SER A 109 5.21 16.15 -11.30
CA SER A 109 6.02 15.58 -12.39
C SER A 109 5.29 14.50 -13.19
N MET A 110 4.08 14.11 -12.76
CA MET A 110 3.25 13.08 -13.36
C MET A 110 1.81 13.55 -13.53
N THR A 111 1.19 13.29 -14.67
CA THR A 111 -0.23 13.51 -14.94
C THR A 111 -1.07 12.33 -14.48
N VAL A 112 -2.40 12.50 -14.37
CA VAL A 112 -3.34 11.40 -14.05
C VAL A 112 -3.22 10.26 -15.06
N SER A 113 -3.16 10.57 -16.36
CA SER A 113 -3.04 9.55 -17.42
C SER A 113 -1.74 8.76 -17.34
N GLU A 114 -0.61 9.41 -17.07
CA GLU A 114 0.68 8.75 -16.85
C GLU A 114 0.67 7.89 -15.58
N GLY A 115 0.08 8.40 -14.51
CA GLY A 115 -0.11 7.65 -13.27
C GLY A 115 -0.97 6.40 -13.47
N ALA A 116 -2.09 6.49 -14.17
CA ALA A 116 -2.95 5.35 -14.47
C ALA A 116 -2.24 4.30 -15.35
N ALA A 117 -1.45 4.74 -16.33
CA ALA A 117 -0.64 3.83 -17.16
C ALA A 117 0.44 3.11 -16.34
N LEU A 118 1.12 3.83 -15.43
CA LEU A 118 2.09 3.24 -14.52
C LEU A 118 1.45 2.22 -13.57
N VAL A 119 0.32 2.56 -12.95
CA VAL A 119 -0.43 1.64 -12.08
C VAL A 119 -0.84 0.39 -12.84
N LYS A 120 -1.25 0.52 -14.10
CA LYS A 120 -1.58 -0.63 -14.95
C LYS A 120 -0.35 -1.53 -15.20
N SER A 121 0.83 -0.96 -15.43
CA SER A 121 2.08 -1.73 -15.56
C SER A 121 2.40 -2.48 -14.27
N ILE A 122 2.32 -1.81 -13.11
CA ILE A 122 2.53 -2.43 -11.80
C ILE A 122 1.54 -3.59 -11.57
N GLN A 123 0.27 -3.40 -11.92
CA GLN A 123 -0.75 -4.43 -11.84
C GLN A 123 -0.43 -5.65 -12.70
N ASP A 124 -0.02 -5.44 -13.95
CA ASP A 124 0.29 -6.52 -14.89
C ASP A 124 1.50 -7.33 -14.44
N GLU A 125 2.56 -6.67 -13.97
CA GLU A 125 3.76 -7.32 -13.42
C GLU A 125 3.44 -8.12 -12.14
N LEU A 126 2.69 -7.53 -11.20
CA LEU A 126 2.26 -8.21 -9.99
C LEU A 126 1.36 -9.41 -10.31
N SER A 127 0.44 -9.27 -11.26
CA SER A 127 -0.46 -10.34 -11.70
C SER A 127 0.33 -11.50 -12.32
N ALA A 128 1.31 -11.22 -13.17
CA ALA A 128 2.16 -12.24 -13.78
C ALA A 128 2.92 -13.07 -12.72
N SER A 129 3.46 -12.41 -11.70
CA SER A 129 4.23 -13.05 -10.62
C SER A 129 3.35 -13.78 -9.60
N CYS A 130 2.14 -13.27 -9.31
CA CYS A 130 1.25 -13.85 -8.30
C CYS A 130 0.32 -14.94 -8.85
N SER A 131 -0.06 -14.89 -10.13
CA SER A 131 -1.00 -15.87 -10.72
C SER A 131 -0.57 -17.33 -10.51
N PRO A 132 0.69 -17.72 -10.64
CA PRO A 132 1.10 -19.10 -10.37
C PRO A 132 0.87 -19.55 -8.93
N LEU A 133 0.85 -18.61 -7.97
CA LEU A 133 0.68 -18.91 -6.54
C LEU A 133 -0.74 -19.35 -6.21
N PHE A 134 -1.73 -18.95 -7.01
CA PHE A 134 -3.13 -19.32 -6.78
C PHE A 134 -3.38 -20.84 -6.88
N ALA A 135 -2.51 -21.57 -7.57
CA ALA A 135 -2.56 -23.02 -7.62
C ALA A 135 -2.15 -23.69 -6.28
N TYR A 136 -1.55 -22.94 -5.37
CA TYR A 136 -1.07 -23.44 -4.08
C TYR A 136 -1.96 -23.03 -2.90
N ARG A 137 -3.15 -22.49 -3.17
CA ARG A 137 -4.15 -22.21 -2.13
C ARG A 137 -4.45 -23.48 -1.34
N ASP A 138 -4.76 -23.31 -0.06
CA ASP A 138 -5.12 -24.39 0.88
C ASP A 138 -3.97 -25.41 1.13
N THR A 139 -2.74 -25.09 0.72
CA THR A 139 -1.58 -25.96 0.97
C THR A 139 -0.86 -25.63 2.28
N SER A 140 -0.82 -24.37 2.67
CA SER A 140 -0.31 -23.94 3.98
C SER A 140 -0.81 -22.54 4.34
N PRO A 141 -0.98 -22.23 5.66
CA PRO A 141 -1.42 -20.90 6.10
C PRO A 141 -0.51 -19.75 5.62
N ALA A 142 0.80 -19.99 5.50
CA ALA A 142 1.76 -18.99 5.01
C ALA A 142 1.53 -18.68 3.53
N ILE A 143 1.32 -19.69 2.70
CA ILE A 143 1.02 -19.50 1.27
C ILE A 143 -0.33 -18.82 1.10
N ASP A 144 -1.34 -19.22 1.87
CA ASP A 144 -2.66 -18.59 1.84
C ASP A 144 -2.60 -17.11 2.20
N SER A 145 -1.80 -16.74 3.21
CA SER A 145 -1.57 -15.34 3.57
C SER A 145 -0.93 -14.54 2.44
N LEU A 146 0.07 -15.12 1.75
CA LEU A 146 0.70 -14.50 0.58
C LEU A 146 -0.31 -14.32 -0.57
N VAL A 147 -1.06 -15.36 -0.90
CA VAL A 147 -2.08 -15.33 -1.95
C VAL A 147 -3.16 -14.29 -1.64
N GLN A 148 -3.64 -14.21 -0.39
CA GLN A 148 -4.60 -13.20 0.03
C GLN A 148 -4.04 -11.78 -0.07
N CYS A 149 -2.76 -11.58 0.25
CA CYS A 149 -2.10 -10.29 0.08
C CYS A 149 -2.03 -9.91 -1.40
N CYS A 150 -1.63 -10.83 -2.28
CA CYS A 150 -1.63 -10.62 -3.73
C CYS A 150 -3.03 -10.26 -4.25
N ASP A 151 -4.07 -10.99 -3.87
CA ASP A 151 -5.45 -10.73 -4.29
C ASP A 151 -5.91 -9.31 -3.91
N LYS A 152 -5.67 -8.89 -2.67
CA LYS A 152 -6.03 -7.55 -2.21
C LYS A 152 -5.31 -6.47 -3.00
N CYS A 153 -3.99 -6.63 -3.18
CA CYS A 153 -3.20 -5.66 -3.94
C CYS A 153 -3.65 -5.55 -5.40
N LEU A 154 -3.86 -6.68 -6.07
CA LEU A 154 -4.34 -6.71 -7.46
C LEU A 154 -5.71 -6.05 -7.61
N ASN A 155 -6.63 -6.26 -6.66
CA ASN A 155 -7.94 -5.62 -6.67
C ASN A 155 -7.84 -4.09 -6.52
N SER A 156 -7.04 -3.60 -5.57
CA SER A 156 -6.84 -2.16 -5.37
C SER A 156 -6.19 -1.50 -6.58
N LEU A 157 -5.17 -2.13 -7.18
CA LEU A 157 -4.52 -1.64 -8.38
C LEU A 157 -5.47 -1.64 -9.60
N SER A 158 -6.32 -2.65 -9.73
CA SER A 158 -7.31 -2.73 -10.82
C SER A 158 -8.32 -1.58 -10.77
N LEU A 159 -8.82 -1.25 -9.58
CA LEU A 159 -9.72 -0.11 -9.40
C LEU A 159 -9.03 1.20 -9.75
N LEU A 160 -7.80 1.39 -9.29
CA LEU A 160 -7.01 2.60 -9.54
C LEU A 160 -6.65 2.77 -11.02
N ALA A 161 -6.23 1.70 -11.70
CA ALA A 161 -5.90 1.74 -13.13
C ALA A 161 -7.11 2.10 -14.02
N GLY A 162 -8.34 1.78 -13.56
CA GLY A 162 -9.57 2.15 -14.26
C GLY A 162 -9.96 3.63 -14.13
N ASN A 163 -9.31 4.42 -13.27
CA ASN A 163 -9.71 5.77 -12.91
C ASN A 163 -8.89 6.88 -13.62
N GLY A 164 -8.41 6.60 -14.84
CA GLY A 164 -7.60 7.56 -15.61
C GLY A 164 -8.30 8.89 -15.94
N ASP A 165 -9.62 8.97 -15.84
CA ASP A 165 -10.42 10.19 -16.04
C ASP A 165 -10.80 10.90 -14.73
N ALA A 166 -10.30 10.42 -13.57
CA ALA A 166 -10.58 11.01 -12.28
C ALA A 166 -9.98 12.43 -12.16
N SER A 167 -10.52 13.24 -11.24
CA SER A 167 -9.85 14.49 -10.88
C SER A 167 -8.49 14.23 -10.24
N THR A 168 -7.57 15.18 -10.38
CA THR A 168 -6.21 15.07 -9.81
C THR A 168 -6.23 14.72 -8.31
N ALA A 169 -7.11 15.36 -7.53
CA ALA A 169 -7.23 15.07 -6.10
C ALA A 169 -7.79 13.66 -5.83
N ALA A 170 -8.80 13.23 -6.58
CA ALA A 170 -9.37 11.89 -6.44
C ALA A 170 -8.34 10.81 -6.78
N PHE A 171 -7.64 10.93 -7.91
CA PHE A 171 -6.60 9.99 -8.33
C PHE A 171 -5.45 9.93 -7.31
N SER A 172 -4.96 11.08 -6.84
CA SER A 172 -3.93 11.17 -5.79
C SER A 172 -4.37 10.46 -4.52
N SER A 173 -5.60 10.67 -4.08
CA SER A 173 -6.17 10.03 -2.89
C SER A 173 -6.21 8.50 -3.03
N GLU A 174 -6.72 8.01 -4.15
CA GLU A 174 -6.85 6.57 -4.41
C GLU A 174 -5.48 5.89 -4.53
N MET A 175 -4.51 6.52 -5.19
CA MET A 175 -3.16 5.99 -5.32
C MET A 175 -2.47 5.86 -3.95
N LYS A 176 -2.57 6.88 -3.10
CA LYS A 176 -2.05 6.86 -1.73
C LYS A 176 -2.79 5.86 -0.84
N TYR A 177 -4.10 5.72 -1.04
CA TYR A 177 -4.88 4.72 -0.33
C TYR A 177 -4.43 3.30 -0.71
N ALA A 178 -4.28 3.00 -2.00
CA ALA A 178 -3.79 1.71 -2.48
C ALA A 178 -2.38 1.39 -1.95
N LEU A 179 -1.47 2.37 -1.92
CA LEU A 179 -0.14 2.22 -1.34
C LEU A 179 -0.21 1.86 0.16
N LEU A 180 -1.05 2.55 0.94
CA LEU A 180 -1.22 2.31 2.37
C LEU A 180 -1.87 0.94 2.63
N GLU A 181 -2.86 0.56 1.83
CA GLU A 181 -3.52 -0.75 1.91
C GLU A 181 -2.54 -1.89 1.58
N LEU A 182 -1.72 -1.74 0.54
CA LEU A 182 -0.68 -2.70 0.18
C LEU A 182 0.34 -2.82 1.32
N SER A 183 0.84 -1.70 1.84
CA SER A 183 1.83 -1.68 2.93
C SER A 183 1.29 -2.32 4.21
N SER A 184 0.03 -2.02 4.57
CA SER A 184 -0.64 -2.62 5.73
C SER A 184 -0.85 -4.12 5.53
N SER A 185 -1.38 -4.53 4.37
CA SER A 185 -1.63 -5.94 4.05
C SER A 185 -0.34 -6.77 4.03
N TYR A 186 0.74 -6.22 3.48
CA TYR A 186 2.05 -6.86 3.49
C TYR A 186 2.60 -7.03 4.91
N SER A 187 2.52 -5.98 5.74
CA SER A 187 2.92 -6.04 7.15
C SER A 187 2.11 -7.08 7.94
N ASP A 188 0.79 -7.11 7.74
CA ASP A 188 -0.10 -8.05 8.44
C ASP A 188 0.12 -9.50 7.99
N MET A 189 0.39 -9.71 6.69
CA MET A 189 0.83 -11.00 6.16
C MET A 189 2.10 -11.48 6.87
N LEU A 190 3.14 -10.65 6.96
CA LEU A 190 4.39 -11.01 7.64
C LEU A 190 4.17 -11.29 9.13
N LYS A 191 3.33 -10.52 9.82
CA LYS A 191 2.98 -10.79 11.23
C LYS A 191 2.28 -12.13 11.39
N SER A 192 1.37 -12.48 10.48
CA SER A 192 0.67 -13.78 10.51
C SER A 192 1.61 -14.97 10.28
N MET A 193 2.73 -14.76 9.58
CA MET A 193 3.75 -15.79 9.36
C MET A 193 4.76 -15.90 10.52
N ALA A 194 4.84 -14.88 11.38
CA ALA A 194 5.77 -14.84 12.51
C ALA A 194 5.24 -15.54 13.78
N GLY A 195 3.94 -15.79 13.86
CA GLY A 195 3.27 -16.48 14.97
C GLY A 195 3.13 -17.94 14.74
#